data_8274a480570c16e739f032fe03383d2c
#
_entry.id   8274a480570c16e739f032fe03383d2c
#
_cell.length_a   1.000
_cell.length_b   1.000
_cell.length_c   1.000
_cell.angle_alpha   90.00
_cell.angle_beta   90.00
_cell.angle_gamma   90.00
#
_symmetry.space_group_name_H-M   'P 1'
#
loop_
_entity.id
_entity.type
_entity.pdbx_description
1 polymer ?
#
loop_
_entity_poly.entity_id
_entity_poly.type
_entity_poly.pdbx_seq_one_letter_code
_entity_poly.pdbx_strand_id
1 'polypeptide(L)'
;MTRPLLLCLAVVSSAFGFWSTAAFAQELAPRAYWPAPKGTNVLVVGYQYSGGDIVTDPSLPIAGVESDINFAQVSYQRTLSLFGRTTNLQFNLPYTRGSTEGFVDGEFLSRHVSAMADARIRLSVNLRGAATMDGSGFQALRAKPRTIVGVSLLIQPPTGGYEPDKLINAGTNRWAVKPALGVIWPVRPNWLLEFELGAWFYGDNNNFQQRTRQQDPILSTEFHLVKRIRPGFWASLDLNYYVGGRTTVDNVEQSDLQRNSRIGATVVLPFKKQHAIRASLSTGMITESGGDFESFSLNYAYAWR
;
A
#
# COMPACT_ATOMS: atom_id res chain seq x y z
N MET A 1 8.68 26.02 -29.35
CA MET A 1 8.60 24.53 -29.36
C MET A 1 8.90 23.94 -27.99
N THR A 2 8.24 24.35 -26.91
CA THR A 2 8.54 23.94 -25.51
C THR A 2 7.36 23.33 -24.78
N ARG A 3 6.20 23.12 -25.45
CA ARG A 3 4.98 22.60 -24.79
C ARG A 3 4.90 21.10 -24.48
N PRO A 4 5.52 20.15 -25.20
CA PRO A 4 5.39 18.72 -24.87
C PRO A 4 6.22 18.28 -23.65
N LEU A 5 7.25 19.05 -23.25
CA LEU A 5 8.16 18.68 -22.16
C LEU A 5 7.49 18.67 -20.77
N LEU A 6 6.61 19.65 -20.53
CA LEU A 6 5.90 19.82 -19.27
C LEU A 6 4.78 18.78 -19.08
N LEU A 7 4.22 18.26 -20.18
CA LEU A 7 3.13 17.28 -20.14
C LEU A 7 3.60 15.92 -19.62
N CYS A 8 4.78 15.47 -20.06
CA CYS A 8 5.33 14.16 -19.67
C CYS A 8 5.81 14.14 -18.22
N LEU A 9 6.42 15.22 -17.73
CA LEU A 9 6.80 15.36 -16.31
C LEU A 9 5.59 15.36 -15.39
N ALA A 10 4.45 15.88 -15.86
CA ALA A 10 3.22 15.95 -15.12
C ALA A 10 2.56 14.57 -14.92
N VAL A 11 2.68 13.68 -15.89
CA VAL A 11 2.07 12.34 -15.87
C VAL A 11 2.76 11.45 -14.86
N VAL A 12 4.08 11.49 -14.76
CA VAL A 12 4.84 10.65 -13.83
C VAL A 12 4.51 10.96 -12.37
N SER A 13 4.24 12.23 -12.03
CA SER A 13 3.92 12.61 -10.64
C SER A 13 2.59 12.09 -10.15
N SER A 14 1.62 11.83 -11.03
CA SER A 14 0.31 11.29 -10.64
C SER A 14 0.34 9.78 -10.42
N ALA A 15 1.34 9.09 -10.98
CA ALA A 15 1.46 7.65 -10.93
C ALA A 15 2.03 7.11 -9.60
N PHE A 16 2.67 7.97 -8.81
CA PHE A 16 3.31 7.56 -7.57
C PHE A 16 2.41 7.56 -6.34
N GLY A 17 1.10 7.58 -6.51
CA GLY A 17 0.16 7.53 -5.38
C GLY A 17 0.06 6.19 -4.66
N PHE A 18 0.83 5.12 -4.98
CA PHE A 18 0.22 3.81 -4.79
C PHE A 18 1.06 2.68 -4.22
N TRP A 19 2.25 2.83 -3.71
CA TRP A 19 3.02 1.61 -3.50
C TRP A 19 3.72 1.55 -2.16
N SER A 20 3.06 0.98 -1.20
CA SER A 20 3.71 0.46 -0.01
C SER A 20 3.21 -0.96 0.20
N THR A 21 4.04 -1.94 -0.04
CA THR A 21 3.79 -3.32 0.33
C THR A 21 4.55 -3.57 1.61
N ALA A 22 3.88 -3.44 2.72
CA ALA A 22 4.33 -4.03 3.97
C ALA A 22 3.15 -4.76 4.57
N ALA A 23 3.43 -5.89 5.19
CA ALA A 23 2.52 -6.71 5.96
C ALA A 23 1.07 -6.18 6.08
N PHE A 24 0.20 -6.71 5.25
CA PHE A 24 -1.23 -6.96 5.52
C PHE A 24 -2.06 -5.88 6.17
N ALA A 25 -2.21 -4.71 5.91
CA ALA A 25 -3.05 -3.61 6.34
C ALA A 25 -2.28 -2.31 6.65
N GLN A 26 -0.96 -2.35 6.72
CA GLN A 26 -0.10 -1.23 7.10
C GLN A 26 0.36 -0.46 5.86
N GLU A 27 -0.56 0.03 5.05
CA GLU A 27 -0.24 0.74 3.83
C GLU A 27 -0.10 2.25 4.09
N LEU A 28 0.92 2.89 3.49
CA LEU A 28 1.05 4.33 3.38
C LEU A 28 1.11 4.67 1.89
N ALA A 29 -0.04 5.09 1.33
CA ALA A 29 -0.21 5.27 -0.10
C ALA A 29 -0.55 6.72 -0.50
N PRO A 30 0.35 7.71 -0.26
CA PRO A 30 0.08 9.09 -0.67
C PRO A 30 -0.17 9.18 -2.18
N ARG A 31 -1.12 10.05 -2.57
CA ARG A 31 -1.56 10.31 -3.95
C ARG A 31 -2.41 9.20 -4.57
N ALA A 32 -3.05 8.34 -3.76
CA ALA A 32 -3.88 7.23 -4.21
C ALA A 32 -5.01 7.63 -5.17
N TYR A 33 -5.59 8.80 -5.00
CA TYR A 33 -6.69 9.32 -5.82
C TYR A 33 -6.28 10.48 -6.74
N TRP A 34 -4.98 10.80 -6.81
CA TRP A 34 -4.54 11.86 -7.71
C TRP A 34 -4.67 11.39 -9.16
N PRO A 35 -5.41 12.14 -10.00
CA PRO A 35 -5.70 11.70 -11.36
C PRO A 35 -4.50 11.79 -12.28
N ALA A 36 -4.59 11.06 -13.39
CA ALA A 36 -3.73 11.20 -14.55
C ALA A 36 -4.57 11.36 -15.82
N PRO A 37 -3.99 11.82 -16.94
CA PRO A 37 -4.68 11.85 -18.23
C PRO A 37 -5.15 10.45 -18.64
N LYS A 38 -6.32 10.35 -19.29
CA LYS A 38 -6.82 9.10 -19.86
C LYS A 38 -5.79 8.47 -20.81
N GLY A 39 -5.64 7.15 -20.69
CA GLY A 39 -4.69 6.36 -21.49
C GLY A 39 -3.27 6.37 -20.94
N THR A 40 -3.01 7.02 -19.80
CA THR A 40 -1.71 6.94 -19.13
C THR A 40 -1.49 5.52 -18.61
N ASN A 41 -0.32 4.97 -18.93
CA ASN A 41 0.18 3.70 -18.42
C ASN A 41 1.39 3.98 -17.54
N VAL A 42 1.55 3.23 -16.46
CA VAL A 42 2.70 3.32 -15.57
C VAL A 42 3.18 1.93 -15.21
N LEU A 43 4.45 1.67 -15.43
CA LEU A 43 5.14 0.49 -14.93
C LEU A 43 6.02 0.91 -13.76
N VAL A 44 5.94 0.19 -12.66
CA VAL A 44 6.79 0.41 -11.49
C VAL A 44 7.55 -0.86 -11.19
N VAL A 45 8.85 -0.72 -10.94
CA VAL A 45 9.69 -1.75 -10.35
C VAL A 45 10.17 -1.21 -9.02
N GLY A 46 9.97 -1.98 -7.96
CA GLY A 46 10.25 -1.53 -6.61
C GLY A 46 10.94 -2.56 -5.76
N TYR A 47 11.64 -2.05 -4.77
CA TYR A 47 12.24 -2.81 -3.70
C TYR A 47 11.86 -2.18 -2.36
N GLN A 48 11.58 -3.02 -1.37
CA GLN A 48 11.36 -2.61 0.01
C GLN A 48 12.08 -3.56 0.95
N TYR A 49 12.70 -3.00 1.95
CA TYR A 49 13.17 -3.70 3.15
C TYR A 49 12.24 -3.35 4.32
N SER A 50 11.92 -4.33 5.13
CA SER A 50 11.19 -4.18 6.40
C SER A 50 11.83 -5.09 7.43
N GLY A 51 12.27 -4.54 8.54
CA GLY A 51 12.85 -5.29 9.65
C GLY A 51 12.35 -4.78 10.99
N GLY A 52 12.33 -5.66 11.99
CA GLY A 52 11.91 -5.34 13.34
C GLY A 52 11.17 -6.47 14.03
N ASP A 53 10.59 -6.14 15.17
CA ASP A 53 9.92 -7.07 16.06
C ASP A 53 8.52 -7.44 15.57
N ILE A 54 8.07 -8.64 15.92
CA ILE A 54 6.68 -9.06 15.81
C ILE A 54 6.10 -9.17 17.21
N VAL A 55 5.15 -8.29 17.54
CA VAL A 55 4.39 -8.36 18.79
C VAL A 55 3.38 -9.51 18.67
N THR A 56 3.62 -10.57 19.39
CA THR A 56 2.79 -11.78 19.41
C THR A 56 1.73 -11.72 20.50
N ASP A 57 0.73 -12.60 20.41
CA ASP A 57 -0.25 -12.81 21.49
C ASP A 57 0.50 -13.26 22.76
N PRO A 58 0.41 -12.51 23.88
CA PRO A 58 1.13 -12.85 25.12
C PRO A 58 0.66 -14.14 25.80
N SER A 59 -0.47 -14.72 25.38
CA SER A 59 -0.95 -16.01 25.84
C SER A 59 -0.25 -17.19 25.15
N LEU A 60 0.47 -16.95 24.05
CA LEU A 60 1.22 -17.97 23.34
C LEU A 60 2.64 -18.08 23.92
N PRO A 61 3.23 -19.29 23.96
CA PRO A 61 4.60 -19.49 24.40
C PRO A 61 5.61 -19.07 23.29
N ILE A 62 5.44 -17.87 22.76
CA ILE A 62 6.24 -17.30 21.67
C ILE A 62 6.83 -15.97 22.14
N ALA A 63 8.13 -15.81 22.05
CA ALA A 63 8.84 -14.62 22.50
C ALA A 63 10.01 -14.23 21.59
N GLY A 64 10.36 -12.94 21.60
CA GLY A 64 11.52 -12.41 20.87
C GLY A 64 11.46 -12.70 19.38
N VAL A 65 10.29 -12.49 18.76
CA VAL A 65 10.13 -12.74 17.33
C VAL A 65 10.60 -11.52 16.56
N GLU A 66 11.61 -11.71 15.73
CA GLU A 66 12.16 -10.70 14.83
C GLU A 66 12.02 -11.15 13.38
N SER A 67 11.86 -10.21 12.48
CA SER A 67 11.79 -10.49 11.04
C SER A 67 12.58 -9.48 10.22
N ASP A 68 13.28 -10.01 9.21
CA ASP A 68 13.95 -9.28 8.15
C ASP A 68 13.36 -9.68 6.81
N ILE A 69 12.64 -8.77 6.17
CA ILE A 69 11.86 -9.08 4.98
C ILE A 69 12.24 -8.14 3.84
N ASN A 70 12.61 -8.72 2.72
CA ASN A 70 12.87 -8.04 1.46
C ASN A 70 11.73 -8.29 0.49
N PHE A 71 11.17 -7.23 -0.09
CA PHE A 71 10.16 -7.31 -1.12
C PHE A 71 10.72 -6.73 -2.43
N ALA A 72 10.54 -7.47 -3.51
CA ALA A 72 10.66 -6.96 -4.85
C ALA A 72 9.28 -6.95 -5.49
N GLN A 73 8.93 -5.94 -6.26
CA GLN A 73 7.61 -5.87 -6.86
C GLN A 73 7.65 -5.32 -8.27
N VAL A 74 6.73 -5.82 -9.09
CA VAL A 74 6.39 -5.23 -10.38
C VAL A 74 4.93 -4.83 -10.35
N SER A 75 4.64 -3.61 -10.81
CA SER A 75 3.30 -3.08 -10.77
C SER A 75 2.98 -2.34 -12.05
N TYR A 76 1.74 -2.48 -12.49
CA TYR A 76 1.23 -1.81 -13.67
C TYR A 76 -0.06 -1.08 -13.34
N GLN A 77 -0.14 0.18 -13.78
CA GLN A 77 -1.35 0.99 -13.69
C GLN A 77 -1.77 1.51 -15.06
N ARG A 78 -3.07 1.54 -15.29
CA ARG A 78 -3.68 2.22 -16.44
C ARG A 78 -4.77 3.16 -16.00
N THR A 79 -4.72 4.41 -16.53
CA THR A 79 -5.77 5.40 -16.32
C THR A 79 -6.84 5.26 -17.41
N LEU A 80 -8.04 5.00 -16.98
CA LEU A 80 -9.22 4.75 -17.80
C LEU A 80 -10.25 5.87 -17.62
N SER A 81 -11.37 5.74 -18.32
CA SER A 81 -12.58 6.55 -18.13
C SER A 81 -13.75 5.62 -17.85
N LEU A 82 -14.34 5.77 -16.68
CA LEU A 82 -15.59 5.09 -16.33
C LEU A 82 -16.64 6.15 -16.05
N PHE A 83 -17.75 6.15 -16.80
CA PHE A 83 -18.82 7.14 -16.68
C PHE A 83 -18.33 8.60 -16.68
N GLY A 84 -17.34 8.93 -17.52
CA GLY A 84 -16.75 10.27 -17.57
C GLY A 84 -15.87 10.65 -16.37
N ARG A 85 -15.54 9.70 -15.50
CA ARG A 85 -14.68 9.87 -14.32
C ARG A 85 -13.29 9.30 -14.56
N THR A 86 -12.26 9.95 -14.00
CA THR A 86 -10.91 9.38 -13.99
C THR A 86 -10.91 8.13 -13.13
N THR A 87 -10.47 7.03 -13.71
CA THR A 87 -10.44 5.70 -13.10
C THR A 87 -9.05 5.11 -13.27
N ASN A 88 -8.46 4.58 -12.22
CA ASN A 88 -7.19 3.86 -12.28
C ASN A 88 -7.42 2.38 -11.98
N LEU A 89 -6.91 1.53 -12.86
CA LEU A 89 -6.82 0.09 -12.64
C LEU A 89 -5.35 -0.27 -12.44
N GLN A 90 -5.07 -0.99 -11.38
CA GLN A 90 -3.72 -1.34 -10.95
C GLN A 90 -3.60 -2.82 -10.69
N PHE A 91 -2.43 -3.36 -11.02
CA PHE A 91 -2.00 -4.72 -10.71
C PHE A 91 -0.65 -4.65 -10.00
N ASN A 92 -0.48 -5.44 -8.97
CA ASN A 92 0.78 -5.56 -8.25
C ASN A 92 1.12 -7.03 -8.05
N LEU A 93 2.38 -7.39 -8.34
CA LEU A 93 2.94 -8.72 -8.19
C LEU A 93 4.17 -8.63 -7.28
N PRO A 94 4.03 -8.88 -5.98
CA PRO A 94 5.14 -8.83 -5.04
C PRO A 94 5.82 -10.21 -4.93
N TYR A 95 7.13 -10.19 -4.78
CA TYR A 95 7.95 -11.32 -4.38
C TYR A 95 8.59 -11.01 -3.04
N THR A 96 8.56 -11.93 -2.10
CA THR A 96 9.13 -11.77 -0.77
C THR A 96 10.27 -12.75 -0.54
N ARG A 97 11.31 -12.28 0.13
CA ARG A 97 12.39 -13.09 0.67
C ARG A 97 12.77 -12.56 2.04
N GLY A 98 12.72 -13.41 3.05
CA GLY A 98 13.05 -12.97 4.39
C GLY A 98 13.27 -14.12 5.36
N SER A 99 13.68 -13.77 6.55
CA SER A 99 13.77 -14.67 7.71
C SER A 99 12.95 -14.10 8.85
N THR A 100 12.39 -15.01 9.62
CA THR A 100 11.75 -14.72 10.91
C THR A 100 12.31 -15.71 11.90
N GLU A 101 12.74 -15.22 13.04
CA GLU A 101 13.31 -16.02 14.11
C GLU A 101 12.71 -15.62 15.45
N GLY A 102 12.74 -16.54 16.41
CA GLY A 102 12.18 -16.34 17.76
C GLY A 102 12.18 -17.62 18.57
N PHE A 103 11.65 -17.54 19.77
CA PHE A 103 11.54 -18.67 20.68
C PHE A 103 10.10 -19.16 20.68
N VAL A 104 9.89 -20.47 20.52
CA VAL A 104 8.61 -21.16 20.66
C VAL A 104 8.79 -22.27 21.69
N ASP A 105 8.00 -22.28 22.78
CA ASP A 105 8.17 -23.19 23.92
C ASP A 105 9.61 -23.19 24.50
N GLY A 106 10.33 -22.06 24.40
CA GLY A 106 11.72 -21.91 24.86
C GLY A 106 12.77 -22.42 23.87
N GLU A 107 12.38 -23.01 22.73
CA GLU A 107 13.30 -23.44 21.66
C GLU A 107 13.45 -22.35 20.62
N PHE A 108 14.69 -22.05 20.22
CA PHE A 108 14.97 -21.10 19.15
C PHE A 108 14.61 -21.73 17.78
N LEU A 109 13.75 -21.06 17.05
CA LEU A 109 13.34 -21.45 15.71
C LEU A 109 13.60 -20.32 14.71
N SER A 110 13.98 -20.69 13.51
CA SER A 110 14.14 -19.77 12.38
C SER A 110 13.37 -20.29 11.16
N ARG A 111 12.70 -19.36 10.46
CA ARG A 111 11.96 -19.64 9.23
C ARG A 111 12.42 -18.72 8.12
N HIS A 112 12.89 -19.30 7.02
CA HIS A 112 13.16 -18.58 5.77
C HIS A 112 12.03 -18.77 4.78
N VAL A 113 11.60 -17.67 4.16
CA VAL A 113 10.57 -17.64 3.12
C VAL A 113 11.15 -16.98 1.87
N SER A 114 10.90 -17.57 0.71
CA SER A 114 11.32 -17.03 -0.58
C SER A 114 10.30 -17.45 -1.65
N ALA A 115 9.29 -16.61 -1.89
CA ALA A 115 8.17 -16.93 -2.79
C ALA A 115 7.45 -15.66 -3.28
N MET A 116 6.57 -15.81 -4.27
CA MET A 116 5.60 -14.77 -4.60
C MET A 116 4.67 -14.56 -3.41
N ALA A 117 4.41 -13.30 -3.05
CA ALA A 117 3.32 -12.96 -2.14
C ALA A 117 2.00 -12.83 -2.93
N ASP A 118 0.89 -12.60 -2.22
CA ASP A 118 -0.41 -12.48 -2.89
C ASP A 118 -0.45 -11.28 -3.82
N ALA A 119 -0.91 -11.49 -5.04
CA ALA A 119 -1.14 -10.42 -6.01
C ALA A 119 -2.21 -9.45 -5.51
N ARG A 120 -2.19 -8.19 -5.99
CA ARG A 120 -3.18 -7.19 -5.64
C ARG A 120 -3.72 -6.51 -6.89
N ILE A 121 -5.02 -6.28 -6.88
CA ILE A 121 -5.75 -5.58 -7.93
C ILE A 121 -6.50 -4.44 -7.27
N ARG A 122 -6.28 -3.19 -7.70
CA ARG A 122 -7.00 -2.03 -7.19
C ARG A 122 -7.70 -1.30 -8.33
N LEU A 123 -9.00 -1.06 -8.16
CA LEU A 123 -9.77 -0.15 -8.97
C LEU A 123 -10.11 1.08 -8.14
N SER A 124 -9.73 2.29 -8.60
CA SER A 124 -10.12 3.54 -7.96
C SER A 124 -10.83 4.46 -8.94
N VAL A 125 -11.91 5.10 -8.50
CA VAL A 125 -12.75 5.99 -9.31
C VAL A 125 -12.91 7.32 -8.59
N ASN A 126 -12.57 8.43 -9.27
CA ASN A 126 -12.76 9.77 -8.74
C ASN A 126 -14.20 10.24 -8.97
N LEU A 127 -15.03 10.21 -7.93
CA LEU A 127 -16.44 10.57 -7.99
C LEU A 127 -16.64 12.07 -8.18
N ARG A 128 -15.77 12.92 -7.58
CA ARG A 128 -15.85 14.38 -7.63
C ARG A 128 -14.45 14.99 -7.82
N GLY A 129 -14.38 16.13 -8.48
CA GLY A 129 -13.14 16.92 -8.60
C GLY A 129 -12.18 16.50 -9.70
N ALA A 130 -12.32 15.29 -10.26
CA ALA A 130 -11.48 14.80 -11.36
C ALA A 130 -12.31 14.01 -12.37
N ALA A 131 -12.96 14.72 -13.29
CA ALA A 131 -13.53 14.09 -14.49
C ALA A 131 -12.41 13.48 -15.35
N THR A 132 -12.77 12.60 -16.28
CA THR A 132 -11.84 12.13 -17.31
C THR A 132 -11.24 13.34 -18.04
N MET A 133 -9.93 13.36 -18.19
CA MET A 133 -9.22 14.49 -18.78
C MET A 133 -8.09 14.02 -19.69
N ASP A 134 -7.73 14.91 -20.60
CA ASP A 134 -6.51 14.82 -21.40
C ASP A 134 -5.31 15.49 -20.68
N GLY A 135 -4.21 15.66 -21.39
CA GLY A 135 -3.02 16.32 -20.85
C GLY A 135 -3.23 17.78 -20.47
N SER A 136 -4.05 18.53 -21.24
CA SER A 136 -4.34 19.93 -20.99
C SER A 136 -5.20 20.12 -19.75
N GLY A 137 -6.24 19.30 -19.60
CA GLY A 137 -7.09 19.26 -18.43
C GLY A 137 -6.32 18.90 -17.17
N PHE A 138 -5.37 17.97 -17.30
CA PHE A 138 -4.50 17.61 -16.17
C PHE A 138 -3.55 18.76 -15.76
N GLN A 139 -2.99 19.48 -16.72
CA GLN A 139 -2.18 20.68 -16.43
C GLN A 139 -3.00 21.75 -15.69
N ALA A 140 -4.23 22.02 -16.16
CA ALA A 140 -5.12 22.96 -15.51
C ALA A 140 -5.44 22.55 -14.06
N LEU A 141 -5.76 21.26 -13.82
CA LEU A 141 -6.00 20.74 -12.48
C LEU A 141 -4.76 20.86 -11.57
N ARG A 142 -3.58 20.62 -12.12
CA ARG A 142 -2.34 20.77 -11.36
C ARG A 142 -2.03 22.23 -11.02
N ALA A 143 -2.28 23.15 -11.93
CA ALA A 143 -2.08 24.58 -11.69
C ALA A 143 -3.04 25.09 -10.61
N LYS A 144 -4.30 24.66 -10.65
CA LYS A 144 -5.34 25.03 -9.67
C LYS A 144 -6.02 23.77 -9.13
N PRO A 145 -5.43 23.10 -8.14
CA PRO A 145 -6.02 21.92 -7.53
C PRO A 145 -7.37 22.24 -6.91
N ARG A 146 -8.26 21.27 -6.94
CA ARG A 146 -9.57 21.31 -6.28
C ARG A 146 -9.74 20.04 -5.46
N THR A 147 -10.70 20.05 -4.55
CA THR A 147 -11.04 18.86 -3.76
C THR A 147 -11.45 17.71 -4.68
N ILE A 148 -10.82 16.57 -4.47
CA ILE A 148 -11.12 15.32 -5.17
C ILE A 148 -11.67 14.35 -4.14
N VAL A 149 -12.77 13.68 -4.47
CA VAL A 149 -13.36 12.59 -3.69
C VAL A 149 -13.38 11.37 -4.58
N GLY A 150 -12.85 10.26 -4.10
CA GLY A 150 -12.78 9.01 -4.82
C GLY A 150 -13.13 7.82 -3.94
N VAL A 151 -13.49 6.73 -4.60
CA VAL A 151 -13.68 5.42 -3.97
C VAL A 151 -12.74 4.42 -4.60
N SER A 152 -12.36 3.41 -3.86
CA SER A 152 -11.57 2.30 -4.41
C SER A 152 -12.01 0.96 -3.83
N LEU A 153 -11.73 -0.08 -4.60
CA LEU A 153 -11.80 -1.47 -4.17
C LEU A 153 -10.45 -2.12 -4.47
N LEU A 154 -9.79 -2.61 -3.43
CA LEU A 154 -8.60 -3.45 -3.55
C LEU A 154 -9.02 -4.89 -3.30
N ILE A 155 -8.55 -5.80 -4.16
CA ILE A 155 -8.79 -7.24 -4.07
C ILE A 155 -7.42 -7.92 -4.01
N GLN A 156 -7.26 -8.83 -3.07
CA GLN A 156 -6.08 -9.67 -2.89
C GLN A 156 -6.50 -11.14 -2.97
N PRO A 157 -6.34 -11.80 -4.13
CA PRO A 157 -6.56 -13.24 -4.26
C PRO A 157 -5.42 -14.03 -3.61
N PRO A 158 -5.66 -15.27 -3.16
CA PRO A 158 -4.65 -16.15 -2.54
C PRO A 158 -3.72 -16.76 -3.60
N THR A 159 -2.81 -15.98 -4.15
CA THR A 159 -1.92 -16.39 -5.25
C THR A 159 -0.47 -16.58 -4.79
N GLY A 160 -0.15 -16.23 -3.56
CA GLY A 160 1.19 -16.34 -2.99
C GLY A 160 1.55 -17.76 -2.58
N GLY A 161 2.84 -17.98 -2.39
CA GLY A 161 3.37 -19.25 -1.88
C GLY A 161 2.88 -19.49 -0.45
N TYR A 162 2.25 -20.66 -0.23
CA TYR A 162 1.66 -21.03 1.06
C TYR A 162 1.99 -22.47 1.40
N GLU A 163 2.51 -22.69 2.61
CA GLU A 163 2.77 -23.99 3.21
C GLU A 163 1.86 -24.15 4.44
N PRO A 164 0.87 -25.04 4.40
CA PRO A 164 -0.16 -25.17 5.46
C PRO A 164 0.38 -25.44 6.85
N ASP A 165 1.46 -26.20 6.95
CA ASP A 165 2.07 -26.60 8.22
C ASP A 165 3.00 -25.53 8.83
N LYS A 166 3.12 -24.36 8.17
CA LYS A 166 3.98 -23.27 8.63
C LYS A 166 3.15 -22.07 9.07
N LEU A 167 3.57 -21.44 10.17
CA LEU A 167 2.97 -20.21 10.68
C LEU A 167 3.24 -19.01 9.77
N ILE A 168 4.46 -18.92 9.21
CA ILE A 168 4.93 -17.79 8.43
C ILE A 168 5.02 -18.20 6.97
N ASN A 169 4.29 -17.48 6.14
CA ASN A 169 4.12 -17.72 4.72
C ASN A 169 4.21 -16.43 3.88
N ALA A 170 4.54 -16.54 2.62
CA ALA A 170 4.51 -15.42 1.66
C ALA A 170 3.09 -15.04 1.26
N GLY A 171 2.21 -16.01 1.08
CA GLY A 171 0.80 -15.84 0.80
C GLY A 171 -0.08 -16.10 2.02
N THR A 172 -1.34 -15.66 1.96
CA THR A 172 -2.30 -15.76 3.07
C THR A 172 -3.27 -16.91 2.97
N ASN A 173 -3.31 -17.58 1.80
CA ASN A 173 -4.25 -18.67 1.47
C ASN A 173 -5.73 -18.31 1.67
N ARG A 174 -6.06 -17.03 1.52
CA ARG A 174 -7.44 -16.53 1.61
C ARG A 174 -7.61 -15.27 0.78
N TRP A 175 -8.85 -15.01 0.39
CA TRP A 175 -9.21 -13.75 -0.23
C TRP A 175 -9.20 -12.61 0.80
N ALA A 176 -8.80 -11.43 0.36
CA ALA A 176 -9.01 -10.21 1.12
C ALA A 176 -9.49 -9.09 0.19
N VAL A 177 -10.36 -8.22 0.71
CA VAL A 177 -10.90 -7.06 -0.02
C VAL A 177 -10.87 -5.83 0.87
N LYS A 178 -10.53 -4.66 0.29
CA LYS A 178 -10.55 -3.35 0.98
C LYS A 178 -11.35 -2.35 0.14
N PRO A 179 -12.64 -2.15 0.37
CA PRO A 179 -13.31 -0.94 -0.06
C PRO A 179 -12.77 0.26 0.72
N ALA A 180 -12.64 1.42 0.05
CA ALA A 180 -12.16 2.65 0.68
C ALA A 180 -12.75 3.90 0.03
N LEU A 181 -12.83 4.97 0.82
CA LEU A 181 -13.19 6.33 0.44
C LEU A 181 -11.98 7.23 0.66
N GLY A 182 -11.62 8.02 -0.35
CA GLY A 182 -10.49 8.94 -0.27
C GLY A 182 -10.87 10.37 -0.60
N VAL A 183 -10.19 11.30 0.05
CA VAL A 183 -10.34 12.74 -0.17
C VAL A 183 -8.97 13.37 -0.34
N ILE A 184 -8.80 14.19 -1.38
CA ILE A 184 -7.66 15.09 -1.55
C ILE A 184 -8.16 16.52 -1.40
N TRP A 185 -7.65 17.24 -0.42
CA TRP A 185 -8.06 18.61 -0.12
C TRP A 185 -6.87 19.58 -0.26
N PRO A 186 -6.92 20.53 -1.22
CA PRO A 186 -5.94 21.59 -1.32
C PRO A 186 -6.12 22.59 -0.16
N VAL A 187 -5.22 22.58 0.82
CA VAL A 187 -5.31 23.44 2.02
C VAL A 187 -4.60 24.77 1.84
N ARG A 188 -3.53 24.81 1.01
CA ARG A 188 -2.76 26.03 0.68
C ARG A 188 -2.14 25.86 -0.72
N PRO A 189 -1.63 26.93 -1.35
CA PRO A 189 -0.83 26.79 -2.57
C PRO A 189 0.28 25.75 -2.40
N ASN A 190 0.32 24.75 -3.28
CA ASN A 190 1.26 23.64 -3.26
C ASN A 190 1.19 22.67 -2.07
N TRP A 191 0.18 22.76 -1.20
CA TRP A 191 -0.07 21.81 -0.13
C TRP A 191 -1.40 21.10 -0.31
N LEU A 192 -1.38 19.78 -0.18
CA LEU A 192 -2.57 18.94 -0.18
C LEU A 192 -2.62 18.15 1.13
N LEU A 193 -3.80 18.08 1.71
CA LEU A 193 -4.12 17.12 2.75
C LEU A 193 -4.90 15.98 2.10
N GLU A 194 -4.45 14.76 2.28
CA GLU A 194 -5.10 13.57 1.73
C GLU A 194 -5.54 12.69 2.90
N PHE A 195 -6.70 12.08 2.75
CA PHE A 195 -7.30 11.19 3.73
C PHE A 195 -7.89 9.99 3.01
N GLU A 196 -7.67 8.78 3.51
CA GLU A 196 -8.36 7.57 3.09
C GLU A 196 -8.95 6.87 4.33
N LEU A 197 -10.20 6.44 4.21
CA LEU A 197 -10.87 5.56 5.15
C LEU A 197 -11.25 4.28 4.41
N GLY A 198 -10.77 3.14 4.89
CA GLY A 198 -11.06 1.84 4.31
C GLY A 198 -11.30 0.78 5.36
N ALA A 199 -11.84 -0.35 4.94
CA ALA A 199 -11.99 -1.52 5.80
C ALA A 199 -11.54 -2.77 5.04
N TRP A 200 -10.68 -3.56 5.67
CA TRP A 200 -10.31 -4.87 5.17
C TRP A 200 -11.30 -5.93 5.63
N PHE A 201 -11.69 -6.79 4.73
CA PHE A 201 -12.50 -7.98 4.98
C PHE A 201 -11.73 -9.18 4.46
N TYR A 202 -11.77 -10.26 5.20
CA TYR A 202 -11.00 -11.47 4.94
C TYR A 202 -11.93 -12.68 4.78
N GLY A 203 -11.62 -13.54 3.82
CA GLY A 203 -12.16 -14.90 3.80
C GLY A 203 -11.44 -15.81 4.78
N ASP A 204 -11.98 -16.97 5.00
CA ASP A 204 -11.38 -17.98 5.89
C ASP A 204 -10.17 -18.64 5.23
N ASN A 205 -9.16 -18.95 6.02
CA ASN A 205 -8.10 -19.86 5.66
C ASN A 205 -8.39 -21.24 6.27
N ASN A 206 -8.94 -22.13 5.47
CA ASN A 206 -9.37 -23.47 5.91
C ASN A 206 -8.22 -24.49 5.99
N ASN A 207 -6.99 -24.06 5.80
CA ASN A 207 -5.82 -24.94 5.82
C ASN A 207 -4.64 -24.30 6.57
N PHE A 208 -4.91 -23.72 7.73
CA PHE A 208 -3.91 -23.13 8.61
C PHE A 208 -3.49 -24.16 9.67
N GLN A 209 -2.37 -24.84 9.48
CA GLN A 209 -1.94 -25.95 10.36
C GLN A 209 -3.06 -26.98 10.58
N GLN A 210 -3.73 -27.37 9.49
CA GLN A 210 -4.87 -28.30 9.48
C GLN A 210 -6.11 -27.77 10.23
N ARG A 211 -6.19 -26.46 10.49
CA ARG A 211 -7.27 -25.76 11.17
C ARG A 211 -7.88 -24.67 10.28
N THR A 212 -9.01 -24.15 10.69
CA THR A 212 -9.61 -22.97 10.07
C THR A 212 -9.23 -21.72 10.86
N ARG A 213 -8.62 -20.74 10.15
CA ARG A 213 -8.33 -19.41 10.69
C ARG A 213 -9.23 -18.38 10.05
N GLN A 214 -9.98 -17.69 10.89
CA GLN A 214 -10.82 -16.54 10.53
C GLN A 214 -10.17 -15.25 11.04
N GLN A 215 -10.55 -14.11 10.49
CA GLN A 215 -10.09 -12.81 10.96
C GLN A 215 -11.19 -11.77 10.82
N ASP A 216 -11.42 -11.03 11.90
CA ASP A 216 -12.32 -9.88 11.92
C ASP A 216 -11.86 -8.78 10.97
N PRO A 217 -12.79 -7.92 10.51
CA PRO A 217 -12.43 -6.77 9.71
C PRO A 217 -11.43 -5.83 10.40
N ILE A 218 -10.57 -5.17 9.59
CA ILE A 218 -9.66 -4.12 10.05
C ILE A 218 -10.10 -2.79 9.46
N LEU A 219 -10.45 -1.83 10.30
CA LEU A 219 -10.62 -0.45 9.90
C LEU A 219 -9.25 0.19 9.70
N SER A 220 -9.03 0.87 8.58
CA SER A 220 -7.77 1.53 8.20
C SER A 220 -8.03 2.98 7.85
N THR A 221 -7.25 3.88 8.43
CA THR A 221 -7.24 5.31 8.09
C THR A 221 -5.84 5.74 7.69
N GLU A 222 -5.74 6.55 6.65
CA GLU A 222 -4.48 7.10 6.18
C GLU A 222 -4.59 8.62 6.03
N PHE A 223 -3.54 9.34 6.47
CA PHE A 223 -3.41 10.78 6.33
C PHE A 223 -2.08 11.10 5.67
N HIS A 224 -2.10 12.01 4.68
CA HIS A 224 -0.88 12.45 4.03
C HIS A 224 -0.88 13.97 3.90
N LEU A 225 0.17 14.61 4.39
CA LEU A 225 0.42 16.02 4.16
C LEU A 225 1.43 16.16 3.02
N VAL A 226 0.95 16.47 1.84
CA VAL A 226 1.76 16.49 0.62
C VAL A 226 2.19 17.92 0.27
N LYS A 227 3.49 18.15 0.16
CA LYS A 227 4.11 19.37 -0.41
C LYS A 227 4.47 19.13 -1.86
N ARG A 228 3.87 19.87 -2.76
CA ARG A 228 4.23 19.91 -4.18
C ARG A 228 5.33 20.96 -4.39
N ILE A 229 6.52 20.54 -4.80
CA ILE A 229 7.70 21.42 -4.92
C ILE A 229 7.77 22.01 -6.34
N ARG A 230 7.71 21.12 -7.34
CA ARG A 230 7.63 21.47 -8.77
C ARG A 230 6.88 20.37 -9.52
N PRO A 231 6.59 20.52 -10.81
CA PRO A 231 5.98 19.46 -11.61
C PRO A 231 6.70 18.13 -11.47
N GLY A 232 6.00 17.11 -10.90
CA GLY A 232 6.54 15.77 -10.69
C GLY A 232 7.34 15.60 -9.41
N PHE A 233 7.85 16.65 -8.80
CA PHE A 233 8.58 16.63 -7.56
C PHE A 233 7.67 17.01 -6.38
N TRP A 234 7.51 16.10 -5.45
CA TRP A 234 6.74 16.32 -4.23
C TRP A 234 7.30 15.45 -3.08
N ALA A 235 6.95 15.83 -1.87
CA ALA A 235 7.24 15.05 -0.67
C ALA A 235 5.99 15.03 0.21
N SER A 236 5.86 14.03 1.07
CA SER A 236 4.79 13.93 2.06
C SER A 236 5.30 13.46 3.41
N LEU A 237 4.53 13.84 4.44
CA LEU A 237 4.50 13.16 5.73
C LEU A 237 3.25 12.31 5.75
N ASP A 238 3.39 11.10 6.20
CA ASP A 238 2.40 10.06 6.07
C ASP A 238 2.09 9.47 7.45
N LEU A 239 0.81 9.28 7.77
CA LEU A 239 0.34 8.67 9.01
C LEU A 239 -0.74 7.65 8.68
N ASN A 240 -0.67 6.50 9.33
CA ASN A 240 -1.68 5.46 9.23
C ASN A 240 -2.10 5.02 10.64
N TYR A 241 -3.39 4.72 10.80
CA TYR A 241 -3.93 4.07 11.98
C TYR A 241 -4.93 2.99 11.54
N TYR A 242 -4.84 1.82 12.19
CA TYR A 242 -5.77 0.74 11.94
C TYR A 242 -6.10 -0.02 13.21
N VAL A 243 -7.36 -0.51 13.24
CA VAL A 243 -7.92 -1.20 14.41
C VAL A 243 -8.82 -2.35 13.95
N GLY A 244 -8.75 -3.46 14.66
CA GLY A 244 -9.53 -4.67 14.39
C GLY A 244 -8.65 -5.88 14.12
N GLY A 245 -9.15 -6.83 13.34
CA GLY A 245 -8.36 -7.94 12.82
C GLY A 245 -8.04 -9.04 13.84
N ARG A 246 -8.81 -9.12 14.93
CA ARG A 246 -8.70 -10.26 15.85
C ARG A 246 -8.90 -11.57 15.10
N THR A 247 -8.10 -12.57 15.40
CA THR A 247 -8.23 -13.87 14.74
C THR A 247 -8.93 -14.90 15.62
N THR A 248 -9.57 -15.86 14.96
CA THR A 248 -10.19 -17.05 15.58
C THR A 248 -9.63 -18.28 14.88
N VAL A 249 -9.12 -19.23 15.63
CA VAL A 249 -8.60 -20.50 15.13
C VAL A 249 -9.42 -21.64 15.74
N ASP A 250 -10.12 -22.42 14.90
CA ASP A 250 -11.03 -23.51 15.32
C ASP A 250 -11.99 -23.06 16.42
N ASN A 251 -12.65 -21.92 16.26
CA ASN A 251 -13.57 -21.28 17.20
C ASN A 251 -12.92 -20.79 18.51
N VAL A 252 -11.60 -20.75 18.62
CA VAL A 252 -10.88 -20.16 19.74
C VAL A 252 -10.39 -18.77 19.34
N GLU A 253 -10.94 -17.75 19.98
CA GLU A 253 -10.57 -16.36 19.80
C GLU A 253 -9.16 -16.11 20.34
N GLN A 254 -8.32 -15.38 19.59
CA GLN A 254 -6.94 -15.06 19.95
C GLN A 254 -6.85 -13.64 20.55
N SER A 255 -5.81 -13.37 21.33
CA SER A 255 -5.58 -12.05 21.94
C SER A 255 -4.71 -11.15 21.03
N ASP A 256 -4.98 -11.15 19.71
CA ASP A 256 -4.19 -10.50 18.68
C ASP A 256 -4.92 -9.30 18.02
N LEU A 257 -5.83 -8.65 18.75
CA LEU A 257 -6.50 -7.43 18.30
C LEU A 257 -5.46 -6.36 17.98
N GLN A 258 -5.50 -5.84 16.77
CA GLN A 258 -4.60 -4.78 16.33
C GLN A 258 -5.17 -3.41 16.68
N ARG A 259 -4.33 -2.54 17.22
CA ARG A 259 -4.52 -1.08 17.37
C ARG A 259 -3.19 -0.42 17.10
N ASN A 260 -2.85 -0.34 15.83
CA ASN A 260 -1.51 0.01 15.42
C ASN A 260 -1.51 1.33 14.65
N SER A 261 -0.41 2.07 14.77
CA SER A 261 -0.17 3.27 13.98
C SER A 261 1.25 3.30 13.43
N ARG A 262 1.41 3.93 12.29
CA ARG A 262 2.71 4.11 11.63
C ARG A 262 2.85 5.54 11.16
N ILE A 263 4.08 6.04 11.19
CA ILE A 263 4.46 7.30 10.59
C ILE A 263 5.49 7.05 9.48
N GLY A 264 5.46 7.88 8.46
CA GLY A 264 6.40 7.78 7.35
C GLY A 264 6.63 9.09 6.64
N ALA A 265 7.55 9.06 5.72
CA ALA A 265 7.82 10.14 4.80
C ALA A 265 8.10 9.58 3.41
N THR A 266 7.60 10.28 2.40
CA THR A 266 7.79 9.90 0.99
C THR A 266 8.35 11.09 0.21
N VAL A 267 9.29 10.80 -0.69
CA VAL A 267 9.76 11.76 -1.68
C VAL A 267 9.72 11.16 -3.08
N VAL A 268 9.27 11.95 -4.05
CA VAL A 268 9.23 11.56 -5.46
C VAL A 268 10.00 12.56 -6.30
N LEU A 269 11.00 12.06 -7.03
CA LEU A 269 11.93 12.82 -7.86
C LEU A 269 11.77 12.41 -9.33
N PRO A 270 11.21 13.28 -10.19
CA PRO A 270 11.27 13.08 -11.64
C PRO A 270 12.68 13.44 -12.13
N PHE A 271 13.30 12.59 -12.96
CA PHE A 271 14.64 12.85 -13.49
C PHE A 271 14.72 12.87 -15.01
N LYS A 272 13.74 12.30 -15.71
CA LYS A 272 13.54 12.39 -17.17
C LYS A 272 12.06 12.56 -17.47
N LYS A 273 11.70 12.80 -18.73
CA LYS A 273 10.32 13.11 -19.16
C LYS A 273 9.25 12.12 -18.69
N GLN A 274 9.59 10.84 -18.55
CA GLN A 274 8.69 9.75 -18.28
C GLN A 274 9.13 8.92 -17.08
N HIS A 275 10.16 9.34 -16.38
CA HIS A 275 10.84 8.57 -15.35
C HIS A 275 10.82 9.29 -14.01
N ALA A 276 10.59 8.58 -12.95
CA ALA A 276 10.72 9.08 -11.60
C ALA A 276 11.18 7.99 -10.63
N ILE A 277 11.79 8.44 -9.54
CA ILE A 277 12.13 7.60 -8.40
C ILE A 277 11.29 8.06 -7.23
N ARG A 278 10.73 7.11 -6.50
CA ARG A 278 10.09 7.32 -5.20
C ARG A 278 10.91 6.60 -4.14
N ALA A 279 11.27 7.32 -3.08
CA ALA A 279 11.84 6.77 -1.86
C ALA A 279 10.87 7.03 -0.71
N SER A 280 10.68 6.04 0.16
CA SER A 280 9.84 6.18 1.36
C SER A 280 10.52 5.49 2.56
N LEU A 281 10.29 6.07 3.73
CA LEU A 281 10.68 5.53 5.02
C LEU A 281 9.44 5.48 5.90
N SER A 282 9.32 4.47 6.75
CA SER A 282 8.26 4.41 7.76
C SER A 282 8.67 3.57 8.96
N THR A 283 8.08 3.87 10.12
CA THR A 283 8.26 3.12 11.37
C THR A 283 6.94 3.00 12.12
N GLY A 284 6.81 2.01 12.97
CA GLY A 284 5.71 1.92 13.92
C GLY A 284 5.77 3.08 14.92
N MET A 285 4.61 3.52 15.40
CA MET A 285 4.47 4.46 16.53
C MET A 285 3.84 3.78 17.73
N ILE A 286 2.81 2.98 17.49
CA ILE A 286 2.12 2.16 18.46
C ILE A 286 1.87 0.83 17.75
N THR A 287 2.27 -0.28 18.36
CA THR A 287 2.02 -1.62 17.86
C THR A 287 1.56 -2.51 19.02
N GLU A 288 0.25 -2.83 19.05
CA GLU A 288 -0.30 -3.72 20.06
C GLU A 288 -0.19 -5.19 19.64
N SER A 289 -0.23 -5.48 18.33
CA SER A 289 -0.08 -6.83 17.80
C SER A 289 0.39 -6.81 16.35
N GLY A 290 1.22 -7.76 15.93
CA GLY A 290 1.79 -7.87 14.59
C GLY A 290 3.14 -7.18 14.46
N GLY A 291 3.56 -6.86 13.22
CA GLY A 291 4.91 -6.35 12.97
C GLY A 291 5.11 -4.90 13.38
N ASP A 292 6.10 -4.65 14.21
CA ASP A 292 6.64 -3.33 14.53
C ASP A 292 7.92 -3.10 13.71
N PHE A 293 7.72 -2.75 12.45
CA PHE A 293 8.80 -2.71 11.47
C PHE A 293 9.23 -1.30 11.13
N GLU A 294 10.55 -1.11 11.02
CA GLU A 294 11.13 -0.05 10.22
C GLU A 294 11.15 -0.49 8.77
N SER A 295 10.75 0.40 7.87
CA SER A 295 10.69 0.07 6.45
C SER A 295 11.33 1.16 5.60
N PHE A 296 12.09 0.73 4.59
CA PHE A 296 12.62 1.57 3.52
C PHE A 296 12.17 1.04 2.19
N SER A 297 11.70 1.90 1.29
CA SER A 297 11.37 1.50 -0.08
C SER A 297 11.99 2.41 -1.12
N LEU A 298 12.38 1.82 -2.25
CA LEU A 298 12.86 2.51 -3.43
C LEU A 298 12.13 1.96 -4.66
N ASN A 299 11.45 2.84 -5.39
CA ASN A 299 10.66 2.46 -6.53
C ASN A 299 11.03 3.32 -7.75
N TYR A 300 11.20 2.67 -8.89
CA TYR A 300 11.39 3.31 -10.17
C TYR A 300 10.09 3.20 -10.97
N ALA A 301 9.64 4.31 -11.56
CA ALA A 301 8.46 4.35 -12.40
C ALA A 301 8.78 4.86 -13.80
N TYR A 302 8.15 4.23 -14.77
CA TYR A 302 8.12 4.63 -16.16
C TYR A 302 6.67 4.84 -16.60
N ALA A 303 6.35 6.06 -17.10
CA ALA A 303 5.00 6.41 -17.53
C ALA A 303 4.96 6.76 -19.02
N TRP A 304 3.96 6.25 -19.74
CA TRP A 304 3.73 6.54 -21.18
C TRP A 304 2.24 6.63 -21.50
N ARG A 305 1.95 7.13 -22.71
CA ARG A 305 0.59 7.21 -23.27
C ARG A 305 0.55 6.56 -24.64
#